data_5e8591ab4fa1f4f56b9f8052b32ad1df
#
_entry.id   5e8591ab4fa1f4f56b9f8052b32ad1df
#
_cell.length_a   1.000
_cell.length_b   1.000
_cell.length_c   1.000
_cell.angle_alpha   90.00
_cell.angle_beta   90.00
_cell.angle_gamma   90.00
#
_symmetry.space_group_name_H-M   'P 1'
#
loop_
_entity.id
_entity.type
_entity.pdbx_description
1 polymer ?
#
loop_
_entity_poly.entity_id
_entity_poly.type
_entity_poly.pdbx_seq_one_letter_code
_entity_poly.pdbx_strand_id
1 'polypeptide(L)'
;QTCALPISKDEVLVDNIMEAMDTTEQQDFVFTVSVQGHGDYPEEQLIENPKIKVEGIDDEAKKNKWEYYVNMVYEMDQFAGDLVKAVEDRGEPAVVVFYGDHLPTMGLTAEDLKSRYLYNTNYVIWDNIGLEQQDRNIPAYQLMADVMNRLDIHSGTLFNYHQQRQNSKNYLSDLELLQYDILYGKQYDYKGNPPITEGHMEMGVK
;
A
#
# COMPACT_ATOMS: atom_id res chain seq x y z
N GLN A 1 5.84 32.47 2.35
CA GLN A 1 4.52 32.02 1.86
C GLN A 1 4.71 30.62 1.30
N THR A 2 4.50 29.61 2.11
CA THR A 2 4.31 28.25 1.66
C THR A 2 2.90 28.20 1.04
N CYS A 3 2.85 28.21 -0.28
CA CYS A 3 1.65 27.84 -1.01
C CYS A 3 1.41 26.36 -0.71
N ALA A 4 0.52 26.04 0.22
CA ALA A 4 -0.01 24.71 0.34
C ALA A 4 -0.78 24.46 -0.97
N LEU A 5 -0.17 23.71 -1.87
CA LEU A 5 -0.90 23.18 -3.03
C LEU A 5 -2.06 22.35 -2.47
N PRO A 6 -3.28 22.48 -3.02
CA PRO A 6 -4.35 21.59 -2.63
C PRO A 6 -3.85 20.15 -2.86
N ILE A 7 -3.87 19.33 -1.81
CA ILE A 7 -3.57 17.91 -1.91
C ILE A 7 -4.54 17.35 -2.93
N SER A 8 -4.03 16.71 -3.97
CA SER A 8 -4.87 16.05 -4.96
C SER A 8 -5.71 14.99 -4.26
N LYS A 9 -7.01 14.99 -4.49
CA LYS A 9 -7.90 13.98 -3.94
C LYS A 9 -7.66 12.63 -4.63
N ASP A 10 -7.77 11.56 -3.88
CA ASP A 10 -7.53 10.21 -4.39
C ASP A 10 -8.58 9.76 -5.43
N GLU A 11 -9.74 10.42 -5.49
CA GLU A 11 -10.76 10.16 -6.51
C GLU A 11 -10.22 10.21 -7.95
N VAL A 12 -9.22 11.06 -8.22
CA VAL A 12 -8.59 11.16 -9.56
C VAL A 12 -7.76 9.93 -9.92
N LEU A 13 -7.39 9.11 -8.94
CA LEU A 13 -6.58 7.92 -9.16
C LEU A 13 -7.37 6.79 -9.85
N VAL A 14 -8.71 6.75 -9.72
CA VAL A 14 -9.52 5.70 -10.37
C VAL A 14 -9.31 5.73 -11.88
N ASP A 15 -9.52 6.90 -12.51
CA ASP A 15 -9.35 7.05 -13.94
C ASP A 15 -7.91 6.77 -14.38
N ASN A 16 -6.92 7.25 -13.61
CA ASN A 16 -5.50 7.03 -13.92
C ASN A 16 -5.11 5.55 -13.83
N ILE A 17 -5.65 4.80 -12.86
CA ILE A 17 -5.42 3.35 -12.74
C ILE A 17 -6.06 2.63 -13.92
N MET A 18 -7.31 2.97 -14.28
CA MET A 18 -7.99 2.36 -15.42
C MET A 18 -7.25 2.66 -16.73
N GLU A 19 -6.80 3.89 -16.94
CA GLU A 19 -5.97 4.27 -18.10
C GLU A 19 -4.66 3.48 -18.15
N ALA A 20 -3.99 3.30 -17.01
CA ALA A 20 -2.77 2.49 -16.94
C ALA A 20 -3.03 1.03 -17.33
N MET A 21 -4.14 0.44 -16.89
CA MET A 21 -4.55 -0.93 -17.24
C MET A 21 -4.96 -1.07 -18.73
N ASP A 22 -5.27 0.01 -19.41
CA ASP A 22 -5.60 0.02 -20.85
C ASP A 22 -4.36 0.14 -21.74
N THR A 23 -3.17 0.30 -21.17
CA THR A 23 -1.93 0.49 -21.96
C THR A 23 -1.41 -0.79 -22.59
N THR A 24 -1.78 -1.97 -22.09
CA THR A 24 -1.36 -3.27 -22.63
C THR A 24 -2.55 -4.21 -22.79
N GLU A 25 -2.37 -5.25 -23.63
CA GLU A 25 -3.33 -6.36 -23.75
C GLU A 25 -2.97 -7.54 -22.82
N GLN A 26 -1.95 -7.37 -21.98
CA GLN A 26 -1.42 -8.39 -21.07
C GLN A 26 -1.85 -8.11 -19.64
N GLN A 27 -1.44 -8.97 -18.73
CA GLN A 27 -1.64 -8.76 -17.31
C GLN A 27 -0.80 -7.58 -16.81
N ASP A 28 -1.43 -6.69 -16.07
CA ASP A 28 -0.79 -5.50 -15.53
C ASP A 28 -0.50 -5.66 -14.03
N PHE A 29 0.56 -5.02 -13.59
CA PHE A 29 0.85 -4.77 -12.19
C PHE A 29 0.88 -3.26 -11.97
N VAL A 30 -0.16 -2.72 -11.37
CA VAL A 30 -0.28 -1.29 -11.09
C VAL A 30 0.04 -1.02 -9.63
N PHE A 31 1.06 -0.20 -9.38
CA PHE A 31 1.41 0.27 -8.04
C PHE A 31 1.03 1.75 -7.90
N THR A 32 0.11 2.03 -6.99
CA THR A 32 -0.42 3.37 -6.76
C THR A 32 -0.13 3.84 -5.34
N VAL A 33 0.29 5.08 -5.19
CA VAL A 33 0.50 5.72 -3.88
C VAL A 33 -0.54 6.81 -3.70
N SER A 34 -1.42 6.61 -2.72
CA SER A 34 -2.36 7.61 -2.25
C SER A 34 -1.66 8.57 -1.28
N VAL A 35 -2.00 9.85 -1.35
CA VAL A 35 -1.40 10.87 -0.48
C VAL A 35 -2.43 11.71 0.27
N GLN A 36 -3.70 11.51 0.03
CA GLN A 36 -4.76 12.36 0.60
C GLN A 36 -4.83 12.29 2.13
N GLY A 37 -4.58 11.12 2.70
CA GLY A 37 -4.54 10.92 4.15
C GLY A 37 -3.21 11.25 4.81
N HIS A 38 -2.18 11.63 4.01
CA HIS A 38 -0.84 11.91 4.49
C HIS A 38 -0.67 13.38 4.89
N GLY A 39 0.15 13.63 5.88
CA GLY A 39 0.80 14.89 5.96
C GLY A 39 0.54 15.78 7.14
N ASP A 40 0.77 17.07 6.94
CA ASP A 40 0.64 18.13 7.91
C ASP A 40 -0.84 18.49 8.08
N TYR A 41 -1.47 17.91 9.10
CA TYR A 41 -2.87 18.18 9.39
C TYR A 41 -3.05 19.60 9.93
N PRO A 42 -4.02 20.36 9.37
CA PRO A 42 -4.22 21.77 9.73
C PRO A 42 -4.71 21.93 11.17
N GLU A 43 -4.22 22.96 11.85
CA GLU A 43 -4.68 23.36 13.19
C GLU A 43 -5.96 24.20 13.14
N GLU A 44 -6.21 24.82 11.99
CA GLU A 44 -7.46 25.54 11.72
C GLU A 44 -8.50 24.60 11.10
N GLN A 45 -9.77 24.96 11.29
CA GLN A 45 -10.88 24.24 10.64
C GLN A 45 -10.95 24.60 9.16
N LEU A 46 -10.51 23.71 8.29
CA LEU A 46 -10.54 23.89 6.83
C LEU A 46 -11.78 23.29 6.16
N ILE A 47 -12.43 22.32 6.81
CA ILE A 47 -13.62 21.68 6.26
C ILE A 47 -14.86 22.36 6.84
N GLU A 48 -15.58 23.12 6.01
CA GLU A 48 -16.77 23.86 6.46
C GLU A 48 -17.92 22.94 6.93
N ASN A 49 -18.11 21.82 6.24
CA ASN A 49 -19.18 20.86 6.52
C ASN A 49 -18.62 19.43 6.60
N PRO A 50 -17.92 19.09 7.70
CA PRO A 50 -17.31 17.77 7.85
C PRO A 50 -18.39 16.67 7.89
N LYS A 51 -18.14 15.58 7.18
CA LYS A 51 -19.00 14.38 7.20
C LYS A 51 -18.89 13.65 8.54
N ILE A 52 -17.69 13.66 9.10
CA ILE A 52 -17.39 13.07 10.41
C ILE A 52 -16.96 14.19 11.34
N LYS A 53 -17.60 14.32 12.50
CA LYS A 53 -17.24 15.28 13.55
C LYS A 53 -16.49 14.58 14.66
N VAL A 54 -15.47 15.26 15.16
CA VAL A 54 -14.67 14.79 16.30
C VAL A 54 -15.12 15.51 17.57
N GLU A 55 -15.41 14.74 18.62
CA GLU A 55 -15.84 15.22 19.92
C GLU A 55 -14.92 14.69 21.04
N GLY A 56 -14.97 15.32 22.22
CA GLY A 56 -14.23 14.87 23.39
C GLY A 56 -12.75 15.27 23.41
N ILE A 57 -12.33 16.20 22.56
CA ILE A 57 -10.99 16.81 22.57
C ILE A 57 -11.14 18.29 22.93
N ASP A 58 -10.58 18.71 24.07
CA ASP A 58 -10.68 20.09 24.56
C ASP A 58 -9.76 21.05 23.80
N ASP A 59 -8.62 20.57 23.30
CA ASP A 59 -7.69 21.33 22.48
C ASP A 59 -8.22 21.46 21.05
N GLU A 60 -8.62 22.68 20.68
CA GLU A 60 -9.26 22.95 19.39
C GLU A 60 -8.31 22.66 18.20
N ALA A 61 -7.02 22.98 18.31
CA ALA A 61 -6.05 22.69 17.26
C ALA A 61 -5.90 21.16 17.04
N LYS A 62 -5.79 20.43 18.14
CA LYS A 62 -5.73 18.96 18.09
C LYS A 62 -7.02 18.36 17.54
N LYS A 63 -8.17 18.89 17.93
CA LYS A 63 -9.47 18.48 17.42
C LYS A 63 -9.58 18.68 15.90
N ASN A 64 -9.17 19.87 15.40
CA ASN A 64 -9.18 20.19 13.99
C ASN A 64 -8.29 19.26 13.17
N LYS A 65 -7.10 18.91 13.64
CA LYS A 65 -6.22 17.92 13.03
C LYS A 65 -6.90 16.55 12.88
N TRP A 66 -7.53 16.08 13.96
CA TRP A 66 -8.24 14.79 13.92
C TRP A 66 -9.46 14.84 13.03
N GLU A 67 -10.24 15.92 13.07
CA GLU A 67 -11.45 16.07 12.22
C GLU A 67 -11.06 16.13 10.75
N TYR A 68 -9.98 16.85 10.41
CA TYR A 68 -9.45 16.84 9.06
C TYR A 68 -9.05 15.43 8.63
N TYR A 69 -8.23 14.73 9.41
CA TYR A 69 -7.74 13.39 9.10
C TYR A 69 -8.88 12.39 8.89
N VAL A 70 -9.85 12.31 9.80
CA VAL A 70 -10.95 11.32 9.67
C VAL A 70 -11.84 11.59 8.45
N ASN A 71 -11.96 12.86 8.03
CA ASN A 71 -12.68 13.19 6.81
C ASN A 71 -11.87 12.86 5.56
N MET A 72 -10.53 12.95 5.58
CA MET A 72 -9.69 12.44 4.50
C MET A 72 -9.78 10.91 4.40
N VAL A 73 -9.76 10.20 5.53
CA VAL A 73 -9.99 8.75 5.55
C VAL A 73 -11.36 8.38 5.00
N TYR A 74 -12.39 9.14 5.31
CA TYR A 74 -13.72 8.94 4.73
C TYR A 74 -13.71 9.07 3.21
N GLU A 75 -13.04 10.08 2.66
CA GLU A 75 -12.91 10.24 1.20
C GLU A 75 -12.05 9.12 0.57
N MET A 76 -10.99 8.68 1.25
CA MET A 76 -10.18 7.52 0.82
C MET A 76 -11.01 6.22 0.79
N ASP A 77 -11.92 6.03 1.74
CA ASP A 77 -12.85 4.89 1.74
C ASP A 77 -13.80 4.92 0.53
N GLN A 78 -14.30 6.13 0.16
CA GLN A 78 -15.09 6.29 -1.07
C GLN A 78 -14.26 5.96 -2.31
N PHE A 79 -13.03 6.46 -2.40
CA PHE A 79 -12.10 6.11 -3.49
C PHE A 79 -11.88 4.59 -3.58
N ALA A 80 -11.67 3.92 -2.45
CA ALA A 80 -11.48 2.46 -2.42
C ALA A 80 -12.71 1.72 -2.98
N GLY A 81 -13.92 2.16 -2.61
CA GLY A 81 -15.18 1.64 -3.14
C GLY A 81 -15.33 1.86 -4.64
N ASP A 82 -15.03 3.07 -5.11
CA ASP A 82 -15.12 3.45 -6.52
C ASP A 82 -14.10 2.66 -7.36
N LEU A 83 -12.87 2.48 -6.86
CA LEU A 83 -11.85 1.68 -7.52
C LEU A 83 -12.28 0.21 -7.65
N VAL A 84 -12.74 -0.41 -6.55
CA VAL A 84 -13.23 -1.79 -6.57
C VAL A 84 -14.36 -1.93 -7.58
N LYS A 85 -15.31 -0.98 -7.59
CA LYS A 85 -16.41 -0.99 -8.55
C LYS A 85 -15.92 -0.87 -10.00
N ALA A 86 -14.99 0.03 -10.28
CA ALA A 86 -14.44 0.21 -11.63
C ALA A 86 -13.72 -1.05 -12.13
N VAL A 87 -12.95 -1.71 -11.25
CA VAL A 87 -12.28 -2.98 -11.55
C VAL A 87 -13.29 -4.11 -11.77
N GLU A 88 -14.35 -4.16 -10.98
CA GLU A 88 -15.42 -5.16 -11.14
C GLU A 88 -16.20 -4.95 -12.45
N ASP A 89 -16.57 -3.69 -12.76
CA ASP A 89 -17.28 -3.33 -13.99
C ASP A 89 -16.45 -3.64 -15.26
N ARG A 90 -15.11 -3.64 -15.16
CA ARG A 90 -14.21 -4.07 -16.23
C ARG A 90 -14.37 -5.56 -16.57
N GLY A 91 -14.73 -6.38 -15.60
CA GLY A 91 -15.05 -7.81 -15.79
C GLY A 91 -13.83 -8.69 -16.08
N GLU A 92 -12.63 -8.21 -15.90
CA GLU A 92 -11.39 -8.97 -16.00
C GLU A 92 -10.97 -9.54 -14.65
N PRO A 93 -10.25 -10.70 -14.62
CA PRO A 93 -9.69 -11.23 -13.38
C PRO A 93 -8.76 -10.23 -12.70
N ALA A 94 -9.05 -9.88 -11.46
CA ALA A 94 -8.29 -8.86 -10.75
C ALA A 94 -8.17 -9.13 -9.24
N VAL A 95 -7.06 -8.61 -8.68
CA VAL A 95 -6.81 -8.54 -7.25
C VAL A 95 -6.41 -7.13 -6.90
N VAL A 96 -7.05 -6.54 -5.89
CA VAL A 96 -6.72 -5.21 -5.38
C VAL A 96 -6.24 -5.35 -3.94
N VAL A 97 -5.07 -4.78 -3.64
CA VAL A 97 -4.47 -4.80 -2.31
C VAL A 97 -4.38 -3.38 -1.77
N PHE A 98 -5.16 -3.10 -0.74
CA PHE A 98 -5.05 -1.85 0.01
C PHE A 98 -4.20 -2.10 1.26
N TYR A 99 -3.25 -1.24 1.54
CA TYR A 99 -2.47 -1.31 2.76
C TYR A 99 -1.99 0.06 3.22
N GLY A 100 -1.91 0.25 4.54
CA GLY A 100 -1.29 1.44 5.11
C GLY A 100 0.22 1.21 5.27
N ASP A 101 1.01 2.20 4.93
CA ASP A 101 2.46 2.18 5.13
C ASP A 101 2.86 2.57 6.55
N HIS A 102 2.14 3.52 7.17
CA HIS A 102 2.33 3.95 8.55
C HIS A 102 1.05 4.56 9.15
N LEU A 103 1.07 4.81 10.45
CA LEU A 103 0.01 5.53 11.16
C LEU A 103 0.12 7.05 10.91
N PRO A 104 -0.97 7.82 11.12
CA PRO A 104 -0.94 9.27 10.96
C PRO A 104 0.00 9.93 11.97
N THR A 105 0.62 11.04 11.57
CA THR A 105 1.57 11.84 12.39
C THR A 105 0.85 12.69 13.43
N MET A 106 0.07 12.04 14.31
CA MET A 106 -0.75 12.69 15.36
C MET A 106 -0.10 12.66 16.76
N GLY A 107 1.19 12.33 16.84
CA GLY A 107 1.89 12.19 18.12
C GLY A 107 1.40 11.00 18.95
N LEU A 108 0.90 9.94 18.29
CA LEU A 108 0.42 8.73 18.96
C LEU A 108 1.56 8.01 19.67
N THR A 109 1.26 7.48 20.85
CA THR A 109 2.14 6.59 21.61
C THR A 109 1.57 5.16 21.63
N ALA A 110 2.36 4.20 22.09
CA ALA A 110 1.89 2.83 22.22
C ALA A 110 0.68 2.69 23.17
N GLU A 111 0.58 3.59 24.15
CA GLU A 111 -0.52 3.63 25.12
C GLU A 111 -1.85 4.05 24.49
N ASP A 112 -1.82 4.84 23.42
CA ASP A 112 -3.01 5.29 22.69
C ASP A 112 -3.61 4.21 21.80
N LEU A 113 -2.88 3.12 21.55
CA LEU A 113 -3.27 2.07 20.63
C LEU A 113 -3.72 0.79 21.34
N LYS A 114 -4.81 0.17 20.87
CA LYS A 114 -5.25 -1.14 21.38
C LYS A 114 -4.20 -2.24 21.14
N SER A 115 -3.51 -2.17 19.99
CA SER A 115 -2.44 -3.12 19.63
C SER A 115 -1.17 -2.95 20.44
N ARG A 116 -0.95 -1.78 21.03
CA ARG A 116 0.32 -1.37 21.66
C ARG A 116 1.52 -1.31 20.71
N TYR A 117 1.29 -1.38 19.40
CA TYR A 117 2.34 -1.36 18.39
C TYR A 117 2.16 -0.17 17.43
N LEU A 118 3.12 0.76 17.43
CA LEU A 118 3.11 1.97 16.58
C LEU A 118 3.35 1.69 15.09
N TYR A 119 3.93 0.55 14.77
CA TYR A 119 4.33 0.21 13.41
C TYR A 119 3.41 -0.81 12.73
N ASN A 120 2.30 -1.15 13.39
CA ASN A 120 1.29 -2.01 12.78
C ASN A 120 0.28 -1.18 12.00
N THR A 121 0.04 -1.59 10.77
CA THR A 121 -1.01 -1.08 9.91
C THR A 121 -1.93 -2.20 9.48
N ASN A 122 -2.99 -1.89 8.75
CA ASN A 122 -3.90 -2.87 8.22
C ASN A 122 -3.68 -3.05 6.72
N TYR A 123 -4.05 -4.22 6.21
CA TYR A 123 -4.18 -4.45 4.78
C TYR A 123 -5.50 -5.19 4.49
N VAL A 124 -6.00 -5.01 3.28
CA VAL A 124 -7.18 -5.69 2.75
C VAL A 124 -6.85 -6.20 1.36
N ILE A 125 -7.22 -7.43 1.06
CA ILE A 125 -7.15 -8.01 -0.27
C ILE A 125 -8.56 -8.23 -0.75
N TRP A 126 -8.91 -7.59 -1.85
CA TRP A 126 -10.16 -7.82 -2.59
C TRP A 126 -9.83 -8.50 -3.91
N ASP A 127 -10.68 -9.42 -4.34
CA ASP A 127 -10.55 -10.09 -5.63
C ASP A 127 -11.90 -10.47 -6.21
N ASN A 128 -11.96 -10.67 -7.54
CA ASN A 128 -13.11 -11.20 -8.25
C ASN A 128 -12.88 -12.61 -8.84
N ILE A 129 -11.82 -13.29 -8.38
CA ILE A 129 -11.41 -14.62 -8.86
C ILE A 129 -11.70 -15.74 -7.86
N GLY A 130 -12.20 -15.41 -6.67
CA GLY A 130 -12.62 -16.36 -5.65
C GLY A 130 -11.48 -16.91 -4.79
N LEU A 131 -10.50 -16.08 -4.44
CA LEU A 131 -9.48 -16.45 -3.47
C LEU A 131 -10.12 -16.73 -2.10
N GLU A 132 -9.62 -17.76 -1.42
CA GLU A 132 -10.05 -18.04 -0.04
C GLU A 132 -9.73 -16.86 0.88
N GLN A 133 -10.70 -16.41 1.69
CA GLN A 133 -10.46 -15.39 2.69
C GLN A 133 -9.51 -15.89 3.78
N GLN A 134 -8.50 -15.10 4.09
CA GLN A 134 -7.51 -15.41 5.11
C GLN A 134 -7.19 -14.19 5.97
N ASP A 135 -7.67 -14.19 7.21
CA ASP A 135 -7.37 -13.15 8.19
C ASP A 135 -6.10 -13.51 8.94
N ARG A 136 -5.01 -12.83 8.66
CA ARG A 136 -3.72 -13.10 9.30
C ARG A 136 -2.82 -11.89 9.40
N ASN A 137 -1.95 -11.92 10.40
CA ASN A 137 -0.87 -10.95 10.52
C ASN A 137 0.32 -11.40 9.66
N ILE A 138 0.84 -10.46 8.89
CA ILE A 138 1.98 -10.71 7.98
C ILE A 138 2.94 -9.52 8.05
N PRO A 139 4.26 -9.72 8.06
CA PRO A 139 5.20 -8.64 7.92
C PRO A 139 5.03 -7.93 6.57
N ALA A 140 5.12 -6.60 6.54
CA ALA A 140 4.90 -5.81 5.33
C ALA A 140 5.77 -6.26 4.15
N TYR A 141 7.03 -6.64 4.41
CA TYR A 141 7.96 -7.12 3.39
C TYR A 141 7.62 -8.50 2.80
N GLN A 142 6.63 -9.21 3.36
CA GLN A 142 6.13 -10.48 2.83
C GLN A 142 4.79 -10.33 2.10
N LEU A 143 4.11 -9.20 2.23
CA LEU A 143 2.73 -9.03 1.74
C LEU A 143 2.61 -9.35 0.25
N MET A 144 3.45 -8.75 -0.58
CA MET A 144 3.37 -8.98 -2.03
C MET A 144 3.74 -10.42 -2.42
N ALA A 145 4.75 -11.01 -1.76
CA ALA A 145 5.11 -12.41 -2.01
C ALA A 145 3.99 -13.37 -1.62
N ASP A 146 3.21 -13.02 -0.60
CA ASP A 146 2.02 -13.76 -0.21
C ASP A 146 0.91 -13.68 -1.24
N VAL A 147 0.61 -12.46 -1.72
CA VAL A 147 -0.38 -12.25 -2.80
C VAL A 147 0.02 -13.05 -4.04
N MET A 148 1.28 -12.97 -4.47
CA MET A 148 1.78 -13.75 -5.61
C MET A 148 1.67 -15.25 -5.40
N ASN A 149 1.95 -15.75 -4.19
CA ASN A 149 1.78 -17.17 -3.86
C ASN A 149 0.32 -17.62 -3.95
N ARG A 150 -0.63 -16.78 -3.55
CA ARG A 150 -2.07 -17.06 -3.66
C ARG A 150 -2.57 -17.07 -5.11
N LEU A 151 -1.85 -16.39 -6.01
CA LEU A 151 -2.09 -16.36 -7.45
C LEU A 151 -1.31 -17.44 -8.21
N ASP A 152 -0.65 -18.35 -7.53
CA ASP A 152 0.24 -19.39 -8.12
C ASP A 152 1.39 -18.79 -8.95
N ILE A 153 1.86 -17.60 -8.58
CA ILE A 153 2.98 -16.91 -9.22
C ILE A 153 4.24 -17.12 -8.40
N HIS A 154 5.18 -17.90 -8.93
CA HIS A 154 6.42 -18.32 -8.27
C HIS A 154 7.67 -17.86 -9.02
N SER A 155 7.59 -16.75 -9.71
CA SER A 155 8.71 -16.18 -10.46
C SER A 155 9.49 -15.15 -9.63
N GLY A 156 10.81 -15.09 -9.87
CA GLY A 156 11.72 -14.16 -9.19
C GLY A 156 12.31 -14.71 -7.89
N THR A 157 13.62 -14.49 -7.71
CA THR A 157 14.40 -15.05 -6.60
C THR A 157 13.87 -14.60 -5.24
N LEU A 158 13.55 -13.31 -5.08
CA LEU A 158 13.05 -12.77 -3.80
C LEU A 158 11.66 -13.30 -3.46
N PHE A 159 10.73 -13.36 -4.40
CA PHE A 159 9.41 -13.91 -4.14
C PHE A 159 9.47 -15.38 -3.77
N ASN A 160 10.25 -16.17 -4.48
CA ASN A 160 10.47 -17.57 -4.15
C ASN A 160 11.10 -17.75 -2.76
N TYR A 161 12.07 -16.91 -2.41
CA TYR A 161 12.65 -16.91 -1.09
C TYR A 161 11.60 -16.64 0.00
N HIS A 162 10.83 -15.55 -0.13
CA HIS A 162 9.78 -15.21 0.81
C HIS A 162 8.73 -16.33 0.94
N GLN A 163 8.27 -16.88 -0.17
CA GLN A 163 7.24 -17.93 -0.20
C GLN A 163 7.72 -19.22 0.48
N GLN A 164 8.98 -19.61 0.26
CA GLN A 164 9.52 -20.89 0.75
C GLN A 164 10.11 -20.79 2.15
N ARG A 165 10.61 -19.63 2.56
CA ARG A 165 11.41 -19.45 3.77
C ARG A 165 10.76 -18.61 4.85
N GLN A 166 9.55 -18.08 4.65
CA GLN A 166 8.89 -17.17 5.60
C GLN A 166 8.84 -17.67 7.06
N ASN A 167 8.84 -19.00 7.27
CA ASN A 167 8.81 -19.63 8.60
C ASN A 167 10.18 -20.16 9.06
N SER A 168 11.24 -19.88 8.32
CA SER A 168 12.60 -20.32 8.69
C SER A 168 13.12 -19.56 9.90
N LYS A 169 13.82 -20.23 10.80
CA LYS A 169 14.46 -19.58 11.96
C LYS A 169 15.52 -18.55 11.56
N ASN A 170 16.17 -18.76 10.42
CA ASN A 170 17.23 -17.89 9.92
C ASN A 170 16.72 -16.94 8.82
N TYR A 171 15.41 -16.76 8.71
CA TYR A 171 14.79 -16.04 7.60
C TYR A 171 15.45 -14.69 7.30
N LEU A 172 15.63 -13.81 8.29
CA LEU A 172 16.21 -12.49 8.06
C LEU A 172 17.70 -12.54 7.73
N SER A 173 18.46 -13.39 8.39
CA SER A 173 19.90 -13.53 8.12
C SER A 173 20.17 -14.16 6.74
N ASP A 174 19.37 -15.13 6.34
CA ASP A 174 19.48 -15.74 5.01
C ASP A 174 19.02 -14.76 3.92
N LEU A 175 18.01 -13.91 4.19
CA LEU A 175 17.58 -12.83 3.29
C LEU A 175 18.69 -11.79 3.09
N GLU A 176 19.37 -11.40 4.17
CA GLU A 176 20.50 -10.47 4.12
C GLU A 176 21.65 -11.04 3.27
N LEU A 177 21.98 -12.33 3.44
CA LEU A 177 22.96 -13.00 2.62
C LEU A 177 22.55 -13.07 1.14
N LEU A 178 21.29 -13.39 0.87
CA LEU A 178 20.75 -13.40 -0.49
C LEU A 178 20.84 -12.02 -1.14
N GLN A 179 20.45 -10.96 -0.42
CA GLN A 179 20.57 -9.58 -0.89
C GLN A 179 22.01 -9.19 -1.18
N TYR A 180 22.92 -9.59 -0.30
CA TYR A 180 24.36 -9.37 -0.52
C TYR A 180 24.84 -10.08 -1.79
N ASP A 181 24.47 -11.35 -1.99
CA ASP A 181 24.88 -12.10 -3.19
C ASP A 181 24.31 -11.49 -4.47
N ILE A 182 23.07 -11.01 -4.45
CA ILE A 182 22.42 -10.33 -5.57
C ILE A 182 23.13 -9.03 -5.94
N LEU A 183 23.49 -8.21 -4.94
CA LEU A 183 23.99 -6.85 -5.17
C LEU A 183 25.51 -6.78 -5.32
N TYR A 184 26.26 -7.60 -4.57
CA TYR A 184 27.70 -7.47 -4.41
C TYR A 184 28.45 -8.80 -4.53
N GLY A 185 27.75 -9.93 -4.48
CA GLY A 185 28.33 -11.26 -4.47
C GLY A 185 28.63 -11.79 -5.86
N LYS A 186 28.69 -13.11 -5.96
CA LYS A 186 28.97 -13.83 -7.21
C LYS A 186 27.70 -14.30 -7.92
N GLN A 187 26.54 -13.88 -7.43
CA GLN A 187 25.24 -14.21 -7.98
C GLN A 187 24.99 -15.71 -8.12
N TYR A 188 25.34 -16.47 -7.08
CA TYR A 188 25.23 -17.94 -7.09
C TYR A 188 23.80 -18.44 -7.31
N ASP A 189 22.79 -17.68 -6.86
CA ASP A 189 21.39 -18.03 -7.01
C ASP A 189 20.83 -17.76 -8.42
N TYR A 190 21.53 -16.98 -9.24
CA TYR A 190 21.14 -16.71 -10.62
C TYR A 190 21.66 -17.73 -11.62
N LYS A 191 21.94 -18.95 -11.24
CA LYS A 191 22.54 -20.00 -12.11
C LYS A 191 21.89 -20.08 -13.49
N GLY A 192 22.40 -19.26 -14.42
CA GLY A 192 22.07 -19.30 -15.84
C GLY A 192 20.96 -18.34 -16.30
N ASN A 193 20.30 -17.64 -15.42
CA ASN A 193 19.39 -16.54 -15.79
C ASN A 193 20.03 -15.23 -15.33
N PRO A 194 20.62 -14.43 -16.23
CA PRO A 194 21.08 -13.10 -15.85
C PRO A 194 19.91 -12.32 -15.27
N PRO A 195 20.15 -11.44 -14.28
CA PRO A 195 19.11 -10.51 -13.84
C PRO A 195 18.56 -9.83 -15.07
N ILE A 196 17.24 -9.61 -15.12
CA ILE A 196 16.59 -8.89 -16.22
C ILE A 196 17.18 -7.47 -16.19
N THR A 197 18.26 -7.29 -16.94
CA THR A 197 18.97 -6.00 -17.07
C THR A 197 18.32 -5.07 -18.09
N GLU A 198 17.25 -5.49 -18.72
CA GLU A 198 16.48 -4.72 -19.71
C GLU A 198 15.00 -4.64 -19.33
N GLY A 199 14.71 -4.28 -18.10
CA GLY A 199 13.45 -3.67 -17.78
C GLY A 199 13.68 -2.17 -17.73
N HIS A 200 13.38 -1.44 -18.79
CA HIS A 200 13.24 0.00 -18.71
C HIS A 200 12.12 0.31 -17.71
N MET A 201 12.49 0.65 -16.48
CA MET A 201 11.63 1.46 -15.65
C MET A 201 11.61 2.84 -16.31
N GLU A 202 10.71 3.07 -17.22
CA GLU A 202 10.32 4.42 -17.57
C GLU A 202 9.56 4.98 -16.36
N MET A 203 10.31 5.60 -15.46
CA MET A 203 9.69 6.50 -14.50
C MET A 203 9.21 7.70 -15.30
N GLY A 204 7.95 7.67 -15.68
CA GLY A 204 7.24 8.79 -16.26
C GLY A 204 7.11 9.91 -15.23
N VAL A 205 8.18 10.70 -15.09
CA VAL A 205 8.10 12.04 -14.50
C VAL A 205 7.99 13.00 -15.69
N LYS A 206 6.80 13.47 -15.94
CA LYS A 206 6.56 14.72 -16.68
C LYS A 206 6.00 15.74 -15.74
#